data_efb1cb398ab6b9783097e0df260a9e61
#
_entry.id   efb1cb398ab6b9783097e0df260a9e61
#
_cell.length_a   1.000
_cell.length_b   1.000
_cell.length_c   1.000
_cell.angle_alpha   90.00
_cell.angle_beta   90.00
_cell.angle_gamma   90.00
#
_symmetry.space_group_name_H-M   'P 1'
#
loop_
_entity.id
_entity.type
_entity.pdbx_description
1 polymer ?
#
loop_
_entity_poly.entity_id
_entity_poly.type
_entity_poly.pdbx_seq_one_letter_code
_entity_poly.pdbx_strand_id
1 'polypeptide(L)'
;MVKLTAELIEQAAQHTNAVRDRELDLPGYKIPVIENLGATLDQFDAIDFSNNEIRKLDGFPLLRRLKTLLVNNNRICRIGEGLDQALPCLTELILTNNSLVELVSQTGKVYLQGGVKGTACL
;
A
#
# COMPACT_ATOMS: atom_id res chain seq x y z
N MET A 1 0.42 -20.38 -2.48
CA MET A 1 0.25 -18.95 -2.74
C MET A 1 -0.98 -18.44 -2.01
N VAL A 2 -0.83 -17.40 -1.24
CA VAL A 2 -1.93 -16.84 -0.45
C VAL A 2 -2.64 -15.77 -1.28
N LYS A 3 -3.96 -15.83 -1.28
CA LYS A 3 -4.76 -14.80 -1.94
C LYS A 3 -5.32 -13.85 -0.89
N LEU A 4 -5.26 -12.56 -1.18
CA LEU A 4 -5.81 -11.56 -0.27
C LEU A 4 -7.34 -11.58 -0.40
N THR A 5 -7.99 -12.19 0.58
CA THR A 5 -9.44 -12.33 0.62
C THR A 5 -10.03 -11.39 1.65
N ALA A 6 -11.35 -11.18 1.57
CA ALA A 6 -12.04 -10.40 2.58
C ALA A 6 -11.90 -11.03 3.96
N GLU A 7 -11.92 -12.35 4.03
CA GLU A 7 -11.75 -13.07 5.29
C GLU A 7 -10.38 -12.83 5.91
N LEU A 8 -9.34 -12.85 5.08
CA LEU A 8 -7.99 -12.58 5.57
C LEU A 8 -7.89 -11.15 6.09
N ILE A 9 -8.48 -10.19 5.40
CA ILE A 9 -8.50 -8.80 5.83
C ILE A 9 -9.21 -8.67 7.17
N GLU A 10 -10.34 -9.32 7.34
CA GLU A 10 -11.10 -9.27 8.58
C GLU A 10 -10.37 -9.89 9.76
N GLN A 11 -9.55 -10.91 9.50
CA GLN A 11 -8.79 -11.60 10.53
C GLN A 11 -7.44 -10.97 10.83
N ALA A 12 -6.98 -10.06 9.99
CA ALA A 12 -5.65 -9.47 10.14
C ALA A 12 -5.58 -8.57 11.37
N ALA A 13 -4.37 -8.38 11.87
CA ALA A 13 -4.14 -7.55 13.04
C ALA A 13 -4.51 -6.09 12.75
N GLN A 14 -5.22 -5.49 13.65
CA GLN A 14 -5.64 -4.10 13.57
C GLN A 14 -5.29 -3.42 14.89
N HIS A 15 -4.74 -2.24 14.83
CA HIS A 15 -4.39 -1.51 16.04
C HIS A 15 -4.29 -0.01 15.75
N THR A 16 -4.24 0.76 16.83
CA THR A 16 -3.89 2.18 16.73
C THR A 16 -2.41 2.29 16.98
N ASN A 17 -1.68 2.83 15.99
CA ASN A 17 -0.23 2.88 16.06
C ASN A 17 0.27 4.06 16.92
N ALA A 18 1.60 4.23 16.98
CA ALA A 18 2.23 5.22 17.86
C ALA A 18 1.84 6.66 17.53
N VAL A 19 1.47 6.95 16.28
CA VAL A 19 1.02 8.28 15.87
C VAL A 19 -0.50 8.40 15.88
N ARG A 20 -1.18 7.44 16.53
CA ARG A 20 -2.63 7.40 16.69
C ARG A 20 -3.41 7.20 15.41
N ASP A 21 -2.80 6.58 14.41
CA ASP A 21 -3.49 6.17 13.20
C ASP A 21 -4.03 4.75 13.35
N ARG A 22 -5.18 4.48 12.76
CA ARG A 22 -5.70 3.11 12.68
C ARG A 22 -4.93 2.38 11.59
N GLU A 23 -4.31 1.29 11.95
CA GLU A 23 -3.45 0.52 11.06
C GLU A 23 -3.93 -0.91 10.91
N LEU A 24 -3.92 -1.39 9.66
CA LEU A 24 -4.19 -2.78 9.33
C LEU A 24 -2.87 -3.43 8.95
N ASP A 25 -2.50 -4.51 9.63
CA ASP A 25 -1.23 -5.19 9.38
C ASP A 25 -1.45 -6.49 8.62
N LEU A 26 -0.85 -6.57 7.44
CA LEU A 26 -0.90 -7.74 6.58
C LEU A 26 0.51 -8.22 6.17
N PRO A 27 1.50 -8.18 7.07
CA PRO A 27 2.87 -8.55 6.68
C PRO A 27 3.07 -10.07 6.67
N GLY A 28 3.94 -10.55 5.78
CA GLY A 28 4.40 -11.92 5.83
C GLY A 28 3.41 -12.98 5.38
N TYR A 29 2.37 -12.61 4.66
CA TYR A 29 1.38 -13.57 4.17
C TYR A 29 1.68 -14.09 2.77
N LYS A 30 2.76 -13.65 2.14
CA LYS A 30 3.12 -13.99 0.76
C LYS A 30 2.05 -13.58 -0.25
N ILE A 31 1.39 -12.47 0.01
CA ILE A 31 0.33 -11.93 -0.84
C ILE A 31 0.93 -11.46 -2.17
N PRO A 32 0.46 -11.97 -3.32
CA PRO A 32 1.02 -11.58 -4.61
C PRO A 32 0.29 -10.42 -5.27
N VAL A 33 -0.95 -10.17 -4.91
CA VAL A 33 -1.81 -9.18 -5.58
C VAL A 33 -2.64 -8.47 -4.52
N ILE A 34 -2.72 -7.15 -4.62
CA ILE A 34 -3.61 -6.35 -3.78
C ILE A 34 -5.01 -6.40 -4.37
N GLU A 35 -5.97 -6.86 -3.59
CA GLU A 35 -7.36 -6.99 -4.01
C GLU A 35 -8.26 -7.02 -2.79
N ASN A 36 -9.54 -6.84 -3.01
CA ASN A 36 -10.58 -6.94 -1.97
C ASN A 36 -10.44 -5.94 -0.82
N LEU A 37 -9.74 -4.83 -1.01
CA LEU A 37 -9.56 -3.84 0.04
C LEU A 37 -10.83 -3.06 0.36
N GLY A 38 -11.89 -3.22 -0.43
CA GLY A 38 -13.20 -2.71 -0.07
C GLY A 38 -13.70 -3.28 1.25
N ALA A 39 -13.22 -4.48 1.63
CA ALA A 39 -13.57 -5.11 2.90
C ALA A 39 -13.06 -4.32 4.12
N THR A 40 -12.13 -3.38 3.93
CA THR A 40 -11.65 -2.51 5.01
C THR A 40 -12.64 -1.42 5.37
N LEU A 41 -13.62 -1.19 4.50
CA LEU A 41 -14.65 -0.15 4.69
C LEU A 41 -14.06 1.25 4.90
N ASP A 42 -12.88 1.48 4.32
CA ASP A 42 -12.17 2.77 4.40
C ASP A 42 -11.97 3.22 5.86
N GLN A 43 -11.63 2.27 6.74
CA GLN A 43 -11.50 2.54 8.17
C GLN A 43 -10.06 2.75 8.62
N PHE A 44 -9.09 2.62 7.74
CA PHE A 44 -7.69 2.66 8.14
C PHE A 44 -6.97 3.86 7.58
N ASP A 45 -6.11 4.44 8.41
CA ASP A 45 -5.20 5.52 8.02
C ASP A 45 -3.91 4.96 7.47
N ALA A 46 -3.56 3.73 7.85
CA ALA A 46 -2.34 3.07 7.43
C ALA A 46 -2.60 1.59 7.15
N ILE A 47 -1.93 1.07 6.13
CA ILE A 47 -1.95 -0.37 5.84
C ILE A 47 -0.51 -0.82 5.64
N ASP A 48 -0.14 -1.91 6.31
CA ASP A 48 1.18 -2.51 6.21
C ASP A 48 1.10 -3.79 5.39
N PHE A 49 1.65 -3.75 4.18
CA PHE A 49 1.80 -4.91 3.30
C PHE A 49 3.25 -5.38 3.23
N SER A 50 4.09 -4.99 4.16
CA SER A 50 5.51 -5.35 4.11
C SER A 50 5.72 -6.86 4.15
N ASN A 51 6.81 -7.32 3.54
CA ASN A 51 7.20 -8.72 3.54
C ASN A 51 6.17 -9.64 2.86
N ASN A 52 5.67 -9.20 1.73
CA ASN A 52 4.80 -10.01 0.86
C ASN A 52 5.48 -10.22 -0.49
N GLU A 53 4.73 -10.59 -1.50
CA GLU A 53 5.27 -10.85 -2.83
C GLU A 53 4.56 -10.03 -3.91
N ILE A 54 4.11 -8.85 -3.54
CA ILE A 54 3.38 -7.96 -4.43
C ILE A 54 4.32 -7.45 -5.53
N ARG A 55 3.87 -7.50 -6.78
CA ARG A 55 4.65 -7.08 -7.94
C ARG A 55 4.19 -5.76 -8.54
N LYS A 56 2.93 -5.43 -8.36
CA LYS A 56 2.37 -4.21 -8.91
C LYS A 56 1.55 -3.49 -7.85
N LEU A 57 1.79 -2.20 -7.72
CA LEU A 57 1.07 -1.38 -6.75
C LEU A 57 -0.18 -0.84 -7.41
N ASP A 58 -1.24 -1.63 -7.37
CA ASP A 58 -2.55 -1.25 -7.90
C ASP A 58 -3.65 -2.08 -7.21
N GLY A 59 -4.86 -2.02 -7.73
CA GLY A 59 -5.97 -2.79 -7.17
C GLY A 59 -6.65 -2.12 -5.98
N PHE A 60 -6.38 -0.85 -5.76
CA PHE A 60 -7.01 -0.11 -4.67
C PHE A 60 -8.37 0.44 -5.07
N PRO A 61 -9.39 0.26 -4.23
CA PRO A 61 -10.62 1.02 -4.37
C PRO A 61 -10.37 2.44 -3.90
N LEU A 62 -11.40 3.28 -3.96
CA LEU A 62 -11.27 4.63 -3.41
C LEU A 62 -11.19 4.54 -1.89
N LEU A 63 -10.04 4.84 -1.34
CA LEU A 63 -9.79 4.86 0.10
C LEU A 63 -9.39 6.28 0.48
N ARG A 64 -10.34 7.05 0.95
CA ARG A 64 -10.13 8.47 1.25
C ARG A 64 -9.36 8.69 2.52
N ARG A 65 -9.39 7.72 3.41
CA ARG A 65 -8.78 7.84 4.72
C ARG A 65 -7.30 7.43 4.74
N LEU A 66 -6.90 6.58 3.80
CA LEU A 66 -5.56 6.02 3.79
C LEU A 66 -4.53 7.10 3.49
N LYS A 67 -3.57 7.28 4.38
CA LYS A 67 -2.51 8.25 4.23
C LYS A 67 -1.12 7.64 4.26
N THR A 68 -0.96 6.44 4.81
CA THR A 68 0.33 5.76 4.88
C THR A 68 0.21 4.35 4.34
N LEU A 69 1.13 3.99 3.44
CA LEU A 69 1.16 2.66 2.84
C LEU A 69 2.57 2.11 2.94
N LEU A 70 2.71 1.01 3.67
CA LEU A 70 3.98 0.35 3.90
C LEU A 70 4.05 -0.89 3.02
N VAL A 71 4.97 -0.90 2.07
CA VAL A 71 5.13 -2.03 1.14
C VAL A 71 6.59 -2.44 1.02
N ASN A 72 7.33 -2.38 2.12
CA ASN A 72 8.73 -2.78 2.15
C ASN A 72 8.90 -4.27 1.87
N ASN A 73 10.02 -4.63 1.30
CA ASN A 73 10.37 -6.04 1.12
C ASN A 73 9.31 -6.81 0.33
N ASN A 74 8.92 -6.24 -0.77
CA ASN A 74 8.05 -6.88 -1.76
C ASN A 74 8.82 -7.03 -3.07
N ARG A 75 8.11 -7.26 -4.15
CA ARG A 75 8.69 -7.39 -5.48
C ARG A 75 8.11 -6.35 -6.44
N ILE A 76 7.73 -5.20 -5.90
CA ILE A 76 7.05 -4.17 -6.68
C ILE A 76 8.00 -3.64 -7.75
N CYS A 77 7.61 -3.81 -9.01
CA CYS A 77 8.38 -3.34 -10.15
C CYS A 77 7.66 -2.27 -10.95
N ARG A 78 6.40 -2.01 -10.65
CA ARG A 78 5.64 -0.96 -11.32
C ARG A 78 4.51 -0.45 -10.44
N ILE A 79 4.15 0.81 -10.67
CA ILE A 79 3.04 1.46 -9.99
C ILE A 79 1.92 1.63 -11.00
N GLY A 80 0.72 1.22 -10.65
CA GLY A 80 -0.43 1.29 -11.53
C GLY A 80 -0.91 2.71 -11.75
N GLU A 81 -1.59 2.93 -12.86
CA GLU A 81 -2.18 4.22 -13.15
C GLU A 81 -3.35 4.49 -12.22
N GLY A 82 -3.58 5.75 -11.91
CA GLY A 82 -4.72 6.15 -11.11
C GLY A 82 -4.57 5.93 -9.62
N LEU A 83 -3.36 5.59 -9.15
CA LEU A 83 -3.15 5.42 -7.71
C LEU A 83 -3.48 6.71 -6.94
N ASP A 84 -3.14 7.86 -7.49
CA ASP A 84 -3.45 9.14 -6.88
C ASP A 84 -4.95 9.39 -6.76
N GLN A 85 -5.72 8.87 -7.70
CA GLN A 85 -7.18 9.02 -7.66
C GLN A 85 -7.82 8.06 -6.68
N ALA A 86 -7.24 6.88 -6.55
CA ALA A 86 -7.74 5.87 -5.60
C ALA A 86 -7.37 6.23 -4.16
N LEU A 87 -6.19 6.81 -3.95
CA LEU A 87 -5.67 7.15 -2.63
C LEU A 87 -5.39 8.65 -2.54
N PRO A 88 -6.43 9.48 -2.52
CA PRO A 88 -6.24 10.93 -2.62
C PRO A 88 -5.55 11.56 -1.43
N CYS A 89 -5.57 10.91 -0.27
CA CYS A 89 -4.93 11.45 0.93
C CYS A 89 -3.60 10.77 1.25
N LEU A 90 -3.07 9.96 0.34
CA LEU A 90 -1.81 9.28 0.56
C LEU A 90 -0.67 10.30 0.63
N THR A 91 0.01 10.36 1.77
CA THR A 91 1.11 11.27 1.99
C THR A 91 2.43 10.55 2.20
N GLU A 92 2.39 9.26 2.50
CA GLU A 92 3.59 8.49 2.77
C GLU A 92 3.51 7.12 2.13
N LEU A 93 4.48 6.83 1.27
CA LEU A 93 4.58 5.54 0.59
C LEU A 93 5.99 5.02 0.78
N ILE A 94 6.12 3.90 1.50
CA ILE A 94 7.43 3.34 1.81
C ILE A 94 7.66 2.11 0.96
N LEU A 95 8.65 2.21 0.06
CA LEU A 95 8.95 1.22 -0.98
C LEU A 95 10.35 0.63 -0.82
N THR A 96 10.89 0.61 0.38
CA THR A 96 12.24 0.11 0.62
C THR A 96 12.36 -1.36 0.23
N ASN A 97 13.43 -1.69 -0.46
CA ASN A 97 13.74 -3.06 -0.84
C ASN A 97 12.67 -3.68 -1.75
N ASN A 98 12.45 -3.03 -2.86
CA ASN A 98 11.59 -3.51 -3.94
C ASN A 98 12.38 -3.54 -5.24
N SER A 99 11.70 -3.81 -6.34
CA SER A 99 12.35 -4.00 -7.65
C SER A 99 12.05 -2.88 -8.64
N LEU A 100 11.71 -1.69 -8.14
CA LEU A 100 11.42 -0.55 -8.99
C LEU A 100 12.69 -0.12 -9.71
N VAL A 101 12.62 -0.08 -11.04
CA VAL A 101 13.72 0.39 -11.87
C VAL A 101 13.57 1.87 -12.12
N GLU A 102 12.35 2.34 -12.20
CA GLU A 102 12.06 3.73 -12.48
C GLU A 102 10.91 4.19 -11.60
N LEU A 103 11.15 5.23 -10.80
CA LEU A 103 10.13 5.77 -9.93
C LEU A 103 9.16 6.70 -10.65
N VAL A 104 9.57 7.24 -11.78
CA VAL A 104 8.74 8.17 -12.55
C VAL A 104 7.91 7.38 -13.54
N SER A 105 6.88 6.73 -13.07
CA SER A 105 5.88 6.09 -13.90
C SER A 105 4.83 7.12 -14.30
N GLN A 106 3.78 6.68 -14.96
CA GLN A 106 2.68 7.55 -15.36
C GLN A 106 2.11 8.34 -14.19
N THR A 107 2.14 7.77 -13.01
CA THR A 107 1.61 8.39 -11.80
C THR A 107 2.69 8.83 -10.84
N GLY A 108 3.92 8.45 -11.09
CA GLY A 108 5.01 8.62 -10.14
C GLY A 108 5.25 10.05 -9.72
N LYS A 109 5.08 10.99 -10.63
CA LYS A 109 5.31 12.38 -10.29
C LYS A 109 4.37 12.89 -9.21
N VAL A 110 3.16 12.35 -9.14
CA VAL A 110 2.21 12.75 -8.11
C VAL A 110 2.69 12.31 -6.75
N TYR A 111 3.14 11.07 -6.65
CA TYR A 111 3.55 10.50 -5.37
C TYR A 111 4.94 10.94 -4.96
N LEU A 112 5.83 11.07 -5.92
CA LEU A 112 7.22 11.39 -5.64
C LEU A 112 7.47 12.87 -5.48
N GLN A 113 6.59 13.72 -6.00
CA GLN A 113 6.77 15.15 -5.95
C GLN A 113 5.82 15.85 -5.00
N GLY A 114 4.56 15.46 -5.01
CA GLY A 114 3.55 16.22 -4.29
C GLY A 114 3.14 15.64 -2.97
N GLY A 115 2.95 14.34 -2.89
CA GLY A 115 2.36 13.73 -1.72
C GLY A 115 3.25 12.79 -0.96
N VAL A 116 4.12 12.10 -1.64
CA VAL A 116 4.97 11.09 -1.02
C VAL A 116 6.23 11.73 -0.49
N LYS A 117 6.52 11.48 0.77
CA LYS A 117 7.66 12.11 1.44
C LYS A 117 8.89 11.21 1.36
N GLY A 118 9.58 11.28 0.25
CA GLY A 118 10.96 10.81 0.16
C GLY A 118 11.30 9.42 0.71
N THR A 119 10.36 8.58 0.86
CA THR A 119 10.60 7.28 1.45
C THR A 119 10.66 6.18 0.42
N ALA A 120 10.58 6.52 -0.84
CA ALA A 120 10.75 5.56 -1.91
C ALA A 120 12.24 5.25 -2.02
N CYS A 121 12.61 4.03 -1.66
CA CYS A 121 13.99 3.59 -1.65
C CYS A 121 14.11 2.33 -2.51
N LEU A 122 14.90 2.41 -3.54
CA LEU A 122 15.06 1.29 -4.47
C LEU A 122 16.08 0.28 -3.99
#